data_8b4da95991b311dc2504af4111d8b18e
#
_entry.id   8b4da95991b311dc2504af4111d8b18e
#
_cell.length_a   1.000
_cell.length_b   1.000
_cell.length_c   1.000
_cell.angle_alpha   90.00
_cell.angle_beta   90.00
_cell.angle_gamma   90.00
#
_symmetry.space_group_name_H-M   'P 1'
#
loop_
_entity.id
_entity.type
_entity.pdbx_description
1 polymer ?
#
loop_
_entity_poly.entity_id
_entity_poly.type
_entity_poly.pdbx_seq_one_letter_code
_entity_poly.pdbx_strand_id
1 'polypeptide(L)'
;MSVTTPAGFTAAGVAAGIKTGDRLDLAVVSNLGPRFAAAGVFTRNRVFAAPVDWSRRVVADGRLRAVVLNSGGANACTGRPGFEDAGAMAEATATGLGVRAGEVAVCSTGLIGVRLPMAEITSGIERACAQLSRDGGEDAATAIMTTDTVSKQAVHHGEGWSIGGMAKGAGMLAPGLATMLVVLTTDADLEAPVLDAALREASRISFDRADADGCMSTNDTVLLLASGASGVTPDSQEFTTALGGLCQDLARQLIADAEGSSHEIAIEVVGAASVRDAETVGREVARSNLFKCAIFGGDPNWGRVLSAIGVTDAVFEADRLDVSFNGVQVCRDGGIGEPRELVDLSGRRVHVLIDLHAGDAAATILTTDLTYEYVKENAEYSS
;
A
#
# COMPACT_ATOMS: atom_id res chain seq x y z
N MET A 1 2.20 4.58 -18.20
CA MET A 1 2.25 5.68 -17.19
C MET A 1 2.64 5.05 -15.88
N SER A 2 3.79 5.41 -15.28
CA SER A 2 4.36 4.64 -14.16
C SER A 2 5.34 5.48 -13.33
N VAL A 3 6.15 4.84 -12.49
CA VAL A 3 7.26 5.44 -11.73
C VAL A 3 8.31 6.15 -12.60
N THR A 4 8.32 5.91 -13.91
CA THR A 4 9.24 6.57 -14.85
C THR A 4 8.60 7.75 -15.60
N THR A 5 7.34 8.08 -15.33
CA THR A 5 6.67 9.26 -15.91
C THR A 5 7.32 10.57 -15.48
N PRO A 6 7.66 10.78 -14.18
CA PRO A 6 8.42 11.95 -13.79
C PRO A 6 9.81 11.95 -14.40
N ALA A 7 10.27 13.14 -14.83
CA ALA A 7 11.60 13.29 -15.40
C ALA A 7 12.70 12.92 -14.40
N GLY A 8 13.81 12.38 -14.89
CA GLY A 8 14.94 11.97 -14.05
C GLY A 8 14.83 10.57 -13.46
N PHE A 9 13.89 9.75 -13.92
CA PHE A 9 13.76 8.36 -13.47
C PHE A 9 13.87 7.36 -14.62
N THR A 10 14.49 6.23 -14.33
CA THR A 10 14.51 5.02 -15.15
C THR A 10 14.18 3.81 -14.29
N ALA A 11 13.65 2.77 -14.90
CA ALA A 11 13.37 1.51 -14.22
C ALA A 11 13.64 0.31 -15.12
N ALA A 12 13.74 -0.86 -14.52
CA ALA A 12 13.76 -2.15 -15.22
C ALA A 12 13.11 -3.22 -14.33
N GLY A 13 12.42 -4.15 -14.96
CA GLY A 13 11.96 -5.38 -14.35
C GLY A 13 12.54 -6.57 -15.09
N VAL A 14 13.09 -7.57 -14.41
CA VAL A 14 13.72 -8.75 -15.01
C VAL A 14 13.27 -10.04 -14.31
N ALA A 15 13.33 -11.14 -15.02
CA ALA A 15 13.23 -12.48 -14.45
C ALA A 15 14.62 -12.87 -13.90
N ALA A 16 14.83 -12.75 -12.59
CA ALA A 16 16.08 -13.14 -11.95
C ALA A 16 16.16 -14.67 -11.73
N GLY A 17 15.01 -15.34 -11.66
CA GLY A 17 14.89 -16.78 -11.36
C GLY A 17 14.56 -17.07 -9.90
N ILE A 18 14.01 -16.08 -9.19
CA ILE A 18 13.50 -16.24 -7.83
C ILE A 18 12.17 -16.99 -7.85
N LYS A 19 11.30 -16.65 -8.82
CA LYS A 19 10.05 -17.34 -9.11
C LYS A 19 10.24 -18.42 -10.17
N THR A 20 9.34 -19.38 -10.20
CA THR A 20 9.33 -20.41 -11.23
C THR A 20 8.89 -19.86 -12.61
N GLY A 21 9.52 -20.32 -13.67
CA GLY A 21 9.27 -19.86 -15.06
C GLY A 21 9.95 -18.53 -15.35
N ASP A 22 9.56 -17.90 -16.47
CA ASP A 22 10.14 -16.63 -16.93
C ASP A 22 9.41 -15.39 -16.39
N ARG A 23 8.77 -15.51 -15.20
CA ARG A 23 8.07 -14.40 -14.57
C ARG A 23 9.07 -13.36 -14.06
N LEU A 24 8.77 -12.08 -14.30
CA LEU A 24 9.53 -10.99 -13.73
C LEU A 24 9.43 -11.04 -12.18
N ASP A 25 10.57 -10.89 -11.49
CA ASP A 25 10.66 -11.08 -10.05
C ASP A 25 11.69 -10.17 -9.35
N LEU A 26 12.37 -9.32 -10.14
CA LEU A 26 13.32 -8.33 -9.64
C LEU A 26 13.19 -7.02 -10.41
N ALA A 27 13.11 -5.92 -9.68
CA ALA A 27 13.04 -4.57 -10.23
C ALA A 27 14.12 -3.66 -9.67
N VAL A 28 14.56 -2.70 -10.50
CA VAL A 28 15.40 -1.57 -10.07
C VAL A 28 14.74 -0.28 -10.56
N VAL A 29 14.59 0.69 -9.66
CA VAL A 29 14.20 2.07 -9.99
C VAL A 29 15.36 2.98 -9.66
N SER A 30 15.81 3.81 -10.62
CA SER A 30 16.96 4.70 -10.48
C SER A 30 16.55 6.15 -10.63
N ASN A 31 17.01 6.98 -9.68
CA ASN A 31 16.93 8.43 -9.73
C ASN A 31 18.23 8.98 -10.34
N LEU A 32 18.13 9.61 -11.49
CA LEU A 32 19.25 10.20 -12.24
C LEU A 32 19.56 11.65 -11.79
N GLY A 33 18.74 12.20 -10.90
CA GLY A 33 18.89 13.57 -10.42
C GLY A 33 18.33 14.63 -11.38
N PRO A 34 18.71 15.90 -11.13
CA PRO A 34 19.86 16.42 -10.35
C PRO A 34 19.73 16.37 -8.81
N ARG A 35 18.53 16.19 -8.27
CA ARG A 35 18.28 16.03 -6.84
C ARG A 35 18.11 14.55 -6.50
N PHE A 36 18.30 14.21 -5.23
CA PHE A 36 18.17 12.85 -4.71
C PHE A 36 17.43 12.83 -3.36
N ALA A 37 16.57 13.82 -3.14
CA ALA A 37 15.80 13.89 -1.92
C ALA A 37 14.83 12.70 -1.86
N ALA A 38 14.65 12.15 -0.66
CA ALA A 38 13.79 10.99 -0.46
C ALA A 38 13.17 10.96 0.92
N ALA A 39 12.06 10.23 1.03
CA ALA A 39 11.39 9.92 2.28
C ALA A 39 10.91 8.46 2.27
N GLY A 40 10.69 7.88 3.45
CA GLY A 40 10.20 6.51 3.57
C GLY A 40 9.29 6.32 4.77
N VAL A 41 8.20 5.57 4.57
CA VAL A 41 7.32 5.09 5.63
C VAL A 41 7.35 3.56 5.61
N PHE A 42 7.35 2.94 6.80
CA PHE A 42 7.62 1.52 6.95
C PHE A 42 6.65 0.88 7.94
N THR A 43 6.45 -0.42 7.80
CA THR A 43 5.62 -1.22 8.70
C THR A 43 5.89 -0.91 10.18
N ARG A 44 4.83 -0.88 10.97
CA ARG A 44 4.90 -0.79 12.44
C ARG A 44 4.94 -2.16 13.11
N ASN A 45 4.97 -3.24 12.32
CA ASN A 45 5.13 -4.58 12.86
C ASN A 45 6.46 -4.69 13.61
N ARG A 46 6.42 -5.21 14.83
CA ARG A 46 7.63 -5.42 15.65
C ARG A 46 8.52 -6.53 15.13
N VAL A 47 7.96 -7.43 14.31
CA VAL A 47 8.68 -8.47 13.56
C VAL A 47 8.87 -7.97 12.14
N PHE A 48 9.71 -6.97 11.95
CA PHE A 48 9.99 -6.42 10.63
C PHE A 48 11.12 -7.17 9.93
N ALA A 49 11.07 -7.19 8.60
CA ALA A 49 12.02 -7.88 7.74
C ALA A 49 13.37 -7.15 7.64
N ALA A 50 14.42 -7.88 7.28
CA ALA A 50 15.77 -7.33 7.11
C ALA A 50 15.85 -6.18 6.08
N PRO A 51 15.19 -6.22 4.91
CA PRO A 51 15.17 -5.09 3.98
C PRO A 51 14.53 -3.83 4.56
N VAL A 52 13.55 -3.97 5.45
CA VAL A 52 12.95 -2.82 6.17
C VAL A 52 13.97 -2.15 7.09
N ASP A 53 14.74 -2.94 7.85
CA ASP A 53 15.82 -2.39 8.71
C ASP A 53 16.89 -1.69 7.89
N TRP A 54 17.32 -2.30 6.78
CA TRP A 54 18.26 -1.69 5.85
C TRP A 54 17.75 -0.36 5.30
N SER A 55 16.55 -0.36 4.73
CA SER A 55 15.97 0.80 4.04
C SER A 55 15.66 1.96 4.98
N ARG A 56 15.23 1.68 6.23
CA ARG A 56 15.09 2.71 7.29
C ARG A 56 16.40 3.43 7.57
N ARG A 57 17.52 2.70 7.58
CA ARG A 57 18.83 3.28 7.88
C ARG A 57 19.33 4.14 6.73
N VAL A 58 19.20 3.67 5.49
CA VAL A 58 19.74 4.39 4.34
C VAL A 58 18.93 5.62 3.97
N VAL A 59 17.60 5.64 4.21
CA VAL A 59 16.77 6.83 3.93
C VAL A 59 16.81 7.87 5.04
N ALA A 60 17.42 7.57 6.17
CA ALA A 60 17.43 8.46 7.34
C ALA A 60 18.09 9.81 7.10
N ASP A 61 19.02 9.92 6.16
CA ASP A 61 19.65 11.17 5.74
C ASP A 61 18.82 11.94 4.69
N GLY A 62 17.66 11.42 4.29
CA GLY A 62 16.78 12.03 3.32
C GLY A 62 17.23 11.92 1.86
N ARG A 63 18.08 10.92 1.53
CA ARG A 63 18.67 10.77 0.19
C ARG A 63 18.60 9.34 -0.30
N LEU A 64 18.09 9.14 -1.54
CA LEU A 64 18.17 7.87 -2.25
C LEU A 64 18.46 8.10 -3.73
N ARG A 65 19.29 7.24 -4.30
CA ARG A 65 19.59 7.18 -5.73
C ARG A 65 18.94 6.01 -6.44
N ALA A 66 18.61 4.95 -5.70
CA ALA A 66 17.93 3.80 -6.28
C ALA A 66 17.13 3.04 -5.23
N VAL A 67 16.21 2.23 -5.76
CA VAL A 67 15.50 1.19 -5.02
C VAL A 67 15.64 -0.11 -5.79
N VAL A 68 16.05 -1.19 -5.12
CA VAL A 68 16.00 -2.54 -5.65
C VAL A 68 14.92 -3.33 -4.92
N LEU A 69 14.09 -4.04 -5.68
CA LEU A 69 12.95 -4.78 -5.16
C LEU A 69 12.99 -6.21 -5.70
N ASN A 70 12.72 -7.21 -4.84
CA ASN A 70 12.47 -8.57 -5.29
C ASN A 70 11.12 -9.08 -4.82
N SER A 71 10.55 -10.01 -5.58
CA SER A 71 9.37 -10.79 -5.22
C SER A 71 9.69 -12.30 -5.29
N GLY A 72 9.08 -13.08 -4.37
CA GLY A 72 9.33 -14.53 -4.23
C GLY A 72 10.02 -14.92 -2.92
N GLY A 73 10.59 -13.96 -2.19
CA GLY A 73 11.14 -14.15 -0.85
C GLY A 73 11.10 -12.85 -0.06
N ALA A 74 10.52 -12.89 1.14
CA ALA A 74 10.33 -11.72 2.01
C ALA A 74 11.62 -11.27 2.72
N ASN A 75 12.60 -12.16 2.85
CA ASN A 75 13.77 -11.94 3.70
C ASN A 75 13.39 -11.47 5.12
N ALA A 76 12.30 -12.03 5.65
CA ALA A 76 11.77 -11.82 6.98
C ALA A 76 12.06 -13.04 7.85
N CYS A 77 12.30 -12.84 9.15
CA CYS A 77 12.68 -13.89 10.10
C CYS A 77 13.95 -14.67 9.70
N THR A 78 14.87 -14.04 8.97
CA THR A 78 16.09 -14.65 8.44
C THR A 78 17.35 -14.29 9.26
N GLY A 79 17.16 -13.52 10.34
CA GLY A 79 18.22 -13.13 11.26
C GLY A 79 19.32 -12.28 10.63
N ARG A 80 20.53 -12.33 11.24
CA ARG A 80 21.69 -11.57 10.75
C ARG A 80 22.07 -11.89 9.31
N PRO A 81 22.06 -13.15 8.86
CA PRO A 81 22.34 -13.45 7.46
C PRO A 81 21.37 -12.77 6.47
N GLY A 82 20.10 -12.62 6.83
CA GLY A 82 19.14 -11.90 5.98
C GLY A 82 19.45 -10.40 5.88
N PHE A 83 19.97 -9.78 6.94
CA PHE A 83 20.43 -8.40 6.88
C PHE A 83 21.69 -8.25 5.99
N GLU A 84 22.60 -9.22 6.04
CA GLU A 84 23.76 -9.30 5.15
C GLU A 84 23.32 -9.47 3.69
N ASP A 85 22.28 -10.26 3.41
CA ASP A 85 21.70 -10.40 2.08
C ASP A 85 21.12 -9.07 1.55
N ALA A 86 20.38 -8.33 2.39
CA ALA A 86 19.86 -7.00 2.01
C ALA A 86 21.02 -6.03 1.70
N GLY A 87 22.09 -6.04 2.48
CA GLY A 87 23.32 -5.28 2.21
C GLY A 87 23.96 -5.67 0.88
N ALA A 88 24.08 -6.96 0.59
CA ALA A 88 24.63 -7.45 -0.67
C ALA A 88 23.79 -7.05 -1.90
N MET A 89 22.45 -7.03 -1.79
CA MET A 89 21.57 -6.49 -2.83
C MET A 89 21.85 -5.01 -3.09
N ALA A 90 21.99 -4.21 -2.02
CA ALA A 90 22.31 -2.79 -2.13
C ALA A 90 23.70 -2.56 -2.76
N GLU A 91 24.71 -3.34 -2.38
CA GLU A 91 26.07 -3.27 -2.94
C GLU A 91 26.10 -3.64 -4.42
N ALA A 92 25.41 -4.72 -4.82
CA ALA A 92 25.32 -5.12 -6.22
C ALA A 92 24.65 -4.02 -7.07
N THR A 93 23.55 -3.45 -6.59
CA THR A 93 22.85 -2.34 -7.26
C THR A 93 23.73 -1.10 -7.34
N ALA A 94 24.40 -0.75 -6.24
CA ALA A 94 25.31 0.39 -6.18
C ALA A 94 26.46 0.25 -7.18
N THR A 95 27.03 -0.95 -7.30
CA THR A 95 28.08 -1.27 -8.28
C THR A 95 27.58 -1.09 -9.71
N GLY A 96 26.41 -1.64 -10.02
CA GLY A 96 25.82 -1.54 -11.36
C GLY A 96 25.47 -0.09 -11.78
N LEU A 97 25.18 0.78 -10.80
CA LEU A 97 24.79 2.18 -11.03
C LEU A 97 25.93 3.19 -10.83
N GLY A 98 27.08 2.78 -10.27
CA GLY A 98 28.16 3.68 -9.90
C GLY A 98 27.79 4.65 -8.77
N VAL A 99 27.03 4.17 -7.77
CA VAL A 99 26.60 4.93 -6.59
C VAL A 99 27.08 4.26 -5.30
N ARG A 100 26.72 4.79 -4.13
CA ARG A 100 27.08 4.16 -2.84
C ARG A 100 25.94 3.26 -2.38
N ALA A 101 26.26 2.12 -1.75
CA ALA A 101 25.25 1.20 -1.19
C ALA A 101 24.31 1.90 -0.17
N GLY A 102 24.83 2.86 0.59
CA GLY A 102 24.06 3.70 1.50
C GLY A 102 23.08 4.68 0.83
N GLU A 103 23.02 4.71 -0.51
CA GLU A 103 22.04 5.49 -1.29
C GLU A 103 21.03 4.56 -2.02
N VAL A 104 21.03 3.26 -1.69
CA VAL A 104 20.16 2.25 -2.31
C VAL A 104 19.25 1.64 -1.24
N ALA A 105 17.95 1.83 -1.38
CA ALA A 105 16.95 1.14 -0.58
C ALA A 105 16.68 -0.27 -1.14
N VAL A 106 16.34 -1.19 -0.27
CA VAL A 106 16.03 -2.59 -0.60
C VAL A 106 14.62 -2.92 -0.12
N CYS A 107 13.83 -3.54 -0.99
CA CYS A 107 12.51 -4.04 -0.67
C CYS A 107 12.39 -5.51 -1.09
N SER A 108 11.77 -6.33 -0.28
CA SER A 108 11.53 -7.75 -0.57
C SER A 108 10.11 -8.15 -0.22
N THR A 109 9.55 -9.12 -0.93
CA THR A 109 8.22 -9.66 -0.64
C THR A 109 8.13 -11.13 -1.08
N GLY A 110 7.29 -11.93 -0.40
CA GLY A 110 7.08 -13.35 -0.67
C GLY A 110 7.22 -14.20 0.60
N LEU A 111 7.78 -15.39 0.50
CA LEU A 111 7.88 -16.35 1.60
C LEU A 111 8.69 -15.81 2.79
N ILE A 112 8.13 -16.00 3.99
CA ILE A 112 8.76 -15.66 5.28
C ILE A 112 9.56 -16.87 5.78
N GLY A 113 10.73 -16.62 6.42
CA GLY A 113 11.56 -17.67 7.03
C GLY A 113 12.47 -18.40 6.07
N VAL A 114 12.48 -18.04 4.79
CA VAL A 114 13.33 -18.63 3.75
C VAL A 114 14.41 -17.63 3.32
N ARG A 115 15.66 -18.10 3.20
CA ARG A 115 16.77 -17.29 2.71
C ARG A 115 16.61 -17.00 1.21
N LEU A 116 17.05 -15.83 0.80
CA LEU A 116 17.01 -15.43 -0.62
C LEU A 116 18.05 -16.21 -1.45
N PRO A 117 17.75 -16.56 -2.71
CA PRO A 117 18.69 -17.13 -3.66
C PRO A 117 19.64 -16.04 -4.20
N MET A 118 20.69 -15.73 -3.43
CA MET A 118 21.51 -14.54 -3.66
C MET A 118 22.31 -14.58 -4.96
N ALA A 119 22.65 -15.76 -5.50
CA ALA A 119 23.36 -15.86 -6.79
C ALA A 119 22.44 -15.38 -7.94
N GLU A 120 21.19 -15.83 -7.95
CA GLU A 120 20.16 -15.45 -8.91
C GLU A 120 19.84 -13.96 -8.78
N ILE A 121 19.66 -13.47 -7.55
CA ILE A 121 19.38 -12.06 -7.27
C ILE A 121 20.51 -11.16 -7.76
N THR A 122 21.77 -11.47 -7.43
CA THR A 122 22.91 -10.65 -7.84
C THR A 122 23.01 -10.58 -9.36
N SER A 123 22.91 -11.71 -10.05
CA SER A 123 22.89 -11.75 -11.51
C SER A 123 21.69 -11.00 -12.10
N GLY A 124 20.51 -11.10 -11.45
CA GLY A 124 19.32 -10.35 -11.82
C GLY A 124 19.52 -8.83 -11.70
N ILE A 125 20.13 -8.38 -10.61
CA ILE A 125 20.48 -6.96 -10.38
C ILE A 125 21.40 -6.42 -11.48
N GLU A 126 22.44 -7.17 -11.85
CA GLU A 126 23.36 -6.80 -12.93
C GLU A 126 22.60 -6.60 -14.25
N ARG A 127 21.70 -7.54 -14.59
CA ARG A 127 20.87 -7.43 -15.80
C ARG A 127 19.90 -6.25 -15.73
N ALA A 128 19.23 -6.04 -14.59
CA ALA A 128 18.28 -4.94 -14.41
C ALA A 128 18.99 -3.59 -14.53
N CYS A 129 20.17 -3.41 -13.93
CA CYS A 129 20.97 -2.19 -14.05
C CYS A 129 21.39 -1.91 -15.52
N ALA A 130 21.69 -2.95 -16.29
CA ALA A 130 22.05 -2.83 -17.70
C ALA A 130 20.83 -2.51 -18.61
N GLN A 131 19.61 -2.79 -18.17
CA GLN A 131 18.36 -2.62 -18.93
C GLN A 131 17.52 -1.41 -18.50
N LEU A 132 18.01 -0.59 -17.57
CA LEU A 132 17.30 0.59 -17.10
C LEU A 132 16.89 1.50 -18.26
N SER A 133 15.60 1.82 -18.35
CA SER A 133 15.04 2.69 -19.37
C SER A 133 13.89 3.55 -18.84
N ARG A 134 13.49 4.58 -19.59
CA ARG A 134 12.29 5.36 -19.30
C ARG A 134 11.00 4.59 -19.55
N ASP A 135 11.06 3.54 -20.34
CA ASP A 135 9.92 2.68 -20.67
C ASP A 135 9.81 1.47 -19.74
N GLY A 136 10.79 1.23 -18.84
CA GLY A 136 10.86 0.07 -17.97
C GLY A 136 9.92 0.11 -16.74
N GLY A 137 9.07 1.11 -16.62
CA GLY A 137 8.18 1.25 -15.45
C GLY A 137 7.11 0.18 -15.34
N GLU A 138 6.54 -0.31 -16.45
CA GLU A 138 5.56 -1.40 -16.47
C GLU A 138 6.20 -2.72 -16.05
N ASP A 139 7.38 -3.03 -16.57
CA ASP A 139 8.12 -4.24 -16.21
C ASP A 139 8.52 -4.23 -14.73
N ALA A 140 8.92 -3.06 -14.21
CA ALA A 140 9.22 -2.90 -12.78
C ALA A 140 7.98 -3.14 -11.90
N ALA A 141 6.82 -2.58 -12.27
CA ALA A 141 5.57 -2.80 -11.55
C ALA A 141 5.11 -4.26 -11.60
N THR A 142 5.32 -4.94 -12.72
CA THR A 142 5.02 -6.37 -12.87
C THR A 142 5.99 -7.24 -12.05
N ALA A 143 7.26 -6.88 -12.00
CA ALA A 143 8.30 -7.65 -11.30
C ALA A 143 8.09 -7.71 -9.77
N ILE A 144 7.41 -6.74 -9.19
CA ILE A 144 7.16 -6.71 -7.73
C ILE A 144 5.91 -7.47 -7.30
N MET A 145 5.05 -7.90 -8.22
CA MET A 145 3.81 -8.65 -7.94
C MET A 145 4.12 -9.99 -7.25
N THR A 146 3.20 -10.47 -6.43
CA THR A 146 3.23 -11.83 -5.84
C THR A 146 1.96 -12.60 -6.21
N THR A 147 0.93 -12.50 -5.41
CA THR A 147 -0.43 -13.01 -5.66
C THR A 147 -1.29 -12.01 -6.42
N ASP A 148 -0.78 -10.80 -6.65
CA ASP A 148 -1.43 -9.78 -7.45
C ASP A 148 -1.82 -10.32 -8.84
N THR A 149 -3.01 -9.97 -9.34
CA THR A 149 -3.48 -10.37 -10.67
C THR A 149 -3.17 -9.31 -11.74
N VAL A 150 -3.00 -8.05 -11.30
CA VAL A 150 -2.67 -6.90 -12.15
C VAL A 150 -1.60 -6.02 -11.53
N SER A 151 -0.77 -5.38 -12.36
CA SER A 151 0.16 -4.35 -11.90
C SER A 151 -0.62 -3.09 -11.48
N LYS A 152 -0.22 -2.46 -10.37
CA LYS A 152 -0.89 -1.28 -9.83
C LYS A 152 -0.02 -0.07 -10.02
N GLN A 153 -0.52 0.92 -10.75
CA GLN A 153 0.23 2.11 -11.11
C GLN A 153 -0.69 3.34 -11.13
N ALA A 154 -0.12 4.49 -10.80
CA ALA A 154 -0.81 5.78 -10.84
C ALA A 154 0.13 6.89 -11.26
N VAL A 155 -0.43 7.95 -11.87
CA VAL A 155 0.28 9.17 -12.24
C VAL A 155 -0.60 10.37 -11.94
N HIS A 156 0.03 11.41 -11.38
CA HIS A 156 -0.55 12.74 -11.25
C HIS A 156 0.30 13.76 -12.04
N HIS A 157 -0.35 14.66 -12.75
CA HIS A 157 0.29 15.77 -13.44
C HIS A 157 -0.13 17.09 -12.76
N GLY A 158 0.84 17.77 -12.18
CA GLY A 158 0.71 19.14 -11.70
C GLY A 158 1.15 20.15 -12.77
N GLU A 159 1.20 21.43 -12.40
CA GLU A 159 1.63 22.50 -13.29
C GLU A 159 3.16 22.51 -13.44
N GLY A 160 3.66 21.83 -14.48
CA GLY A 160 5.09 21.73 -14.78
C GLY A 160 5.86 20.70 -13.95
N TRP A 161 5.18 19.83 -13.21
CA TRP A 161 5.74 18.72 -12.45
C TRP A 161 4.82 17.50 -12.46
N SER A 162 5.29 16.36 -12.00
CA SER A 162 4.51 15.14 -11.97
C SER A 162 4.87 14.24 -10.80
N ILE A 163 3.94 13.32 -10.44
CA ILE A 163 4.17 12.20 -9.54
C ILE A 163 3.84 10.91 -10.28
N GLY A 164 4.69 9.90 -10.18
CA GLY A 164 4.44 8.55 -10.64
C GLY A 164 4.49 7.58 -9.47
N GLY A 165 3.75 6.48 -9.55
CA GLY A 165 3.74 5.46 -8.51
C GLY A 165 3.53 4.07 -9.05
N MET A 166 4.13 3.09 -8.40
CA MET A 166 3.80 1.67 -8.52
C MET A 166 3.59 1.05 -7.14
N ALA A 167 2.68 0.10 -7.06
CA ALA A 167 2.39 -0.63 -5.83
C ALA A 167 2.16 -2.12 -6.11
N LYS A 168 2.45 -2.96 -5.14
CA LYS A 168 2.03 -4.36 -5.10
C LYS A 168 1.41 -4.69 -3.75
N GLY A 169 0.46 -5.61 -3.75
CA GLY A 169 -0.19 -6.19 -2.59
C GLY A 169 -1.56 -6.74 -2.94
N ALA A 170 -1.88 -7.92 -2.43
CA ALA A 170 -3.18 -8.59 -2.59
C ALA A 170 -3.62 -9.28 -1.28
N GLY A 171 -2.70 -9.80 -0.46
CA GLY A 171 -2.97 -10.39 0.86
C GLY A 171 -2.15 -9.75 1.97
N MET A 172 -2.51 -10.03 3.22
CA MET A 172 -1.91 -9.47 4.43
C MET A 172 -1.99 -7.93 4.41
N LEU A 173 -3.19 -7.40 4.07
CA LEU A 173 -3.47 -5.97 3.92
C LEU A 173 -4.16 -5.42 5.16
N ALA A 174 -3.42 -4.82 6.11
CA ALA A 174 -3.95 -4.19 7.31
C ALA A 174 -3.20 -2.93 7.74
N PRO A 175 -3.84 -2.01 8.51
CA PRO A 175 -3.28 -0.72 8.89
C PRO A 175 -1.93 -0.77 9.60
N GLY A 176 -1.09 0.18 9.27
CA GLY A 176 0.30 0.25 9.71
C GLY A 176 1.26 -0.15 8.61
N LEU A 177 0.76 0.03 7.39
CA LEU A 177 1.20 -0.45 6.09
C LEU A 177 0.94 -1.96 5.95
N ALA A 178 0.15 -2.32 4.96
CA ALA A 178 -0.23 -3.69 4.58
C ALA A 178 0.88 -4.35 3.74
N THR A 179 0.87 -5.67 3.45
CA THR A 179 1.91 -6.30 2.61
C THR A 179 2.00 -5.62 1.25
N MET A 180 2.49 -4.40 1.30
CA MET A 180 2.70 -3.61 0.11
C MET A 180 4.14 -3.13 0.00
N LEU A 181 4.61 -3.12 -1.21
CA LEU A 181 5.77 -2.35 -1.61
C LEU A 181 5.27 -1.25 -2.53
N VAL A 182 5.60 -0.02 -2.18
CA VAL A 182 5.20 1.16 -2.96
C VAL A 182 6.45 1.99 -3.25
N VAL A 183 6.66 2.31 -4.51
CA VAL A 183 7.67 3.28 -4.93
C VAL A 183 6.97 4.43 -5.63
N LEU A 184 7.16 5.62 -5.09
CA LEU A 184 6.65 6.89 -5.59
C LEU A 184 7.82 7.72 -6.08
N THR A 185 7.66 8.38 -7.21
CA THR A 185 8.66 9.25 -7.82
C THR A 185 8.06 10.61 -8.14
N THR A 186 8.85 11.66 -8.06
CA THR A 186 8.44 12.99 -8.53
C THR A 186 9.63 13.75 -9.14
N ASP A 187 9.36 14.53 -10.16
CA ASP A 187 10.35 15.46 -10.73
C ASP A 187 10.30 16.86 -10.10
N ALA A 188 9.40 17.10 -9.14
CA ALA A 188 9.36 18.33 -8.37
C ALA A 188 10.67 18.58 -7.60
N ASP A 189 11.10 19.84 -7.50
CA ASP A 189 12.30 20.24 -6.74
C ASP A 189 11.90 20.52 -5.28
N LEU A 190 11.87 19.44 -4.49
CA LEU A 190 11.47 19.46 -3.08
C LEU A 190 12.57 18.89 -2.17
N GLU A 191 12.70 19.43 -0.98
CA GLU A 191 13.63 18.96 0.03
C GLU A 191 13.04 17.78 0.84
N ALA A 192 13.91 16.93 1.37
CA ALA A 192 13.52 15.70 2.09
C ALA A 192 12.52 15.94 3.26
N PRO A 193 12.61 16.98 4.08
CA PRO A 193 11.64 17.23 5.15
C PRO A 193 10.20 17.47 4.61
N VAL A 194 10.08 18.14 3.45
CA VAL A 194 8.79 18.38 2.80
C VAL A 194 8.21 17.07 2.27
N LEU A 195 9.07 16.26 1.64
CA LEU A 195 8.69 14.91 1.17
C LEU A 195 8.25 14.00 2.32
N ASP A 196 8.96 14.01 3.45
CA ASP A 196 8.61 13.18 4.62
C ASP A 196 7.26 13.58 5.21
N ALA A 197 7.02 14.89 5.39
CA ALA A 197 5.74 15.39 5.89
C ALA A 197 4.58 15.01 4.94
N ALA A 198 4.74 15.25 3.64
CA ALA A 198 3.74 14.92 2.63
C ALA A 198 3.48 13.40 2.55
N LEU A 199 4.53 12.57 2.58
CA LEU A 199 4.41 11.12 2.50
C LEU A 199 3.70 10.53 3.72
N ARG A 200 3.99 11.03 4.92
CA ARG A 200 3.28 10.60 6.15
C ARG A 200 1.81 10.92 6.10
N GLU A 201 1.45 12.12 5.67
CA GLU A 201 0.05 12.51 5.56
C GLU A 201 -0.66 11.70 4.45
N ALA A 202 -0.05 11.58 3.28
CA ALA A 202 -0.59 10.78 2.19
C ALA A 202 -0.81 9.32 2.59
N SER A 203 0.16 8.69 3.29
CA SER A 203 0.04 7.31 3.77
C SER A 203 -1.07 7.16 4.82
N ARG A 204 -1.19 8.13 5.74
CA ARG A 204 -2.21 8.15 6.80
C ARG A 204 -3.64 8.13 6.25
N ILE A 205 -3.90 8.88 5.16
CA ILE A 205 -5.24 9.00 4.57
C ILE A 205 -5.53 7.96 3.48
N SER A 206 -4.57 7.10 3.15
CA SER A 206 -4.69 6.12 2.06
C SER A 206 -4.33 4.71 2.54
N PHE A 207 -3.07 4.33 2.50
CA PHE A 207 -2.59 2.98 2.79
C PHE A 207 -2.90 2.54 4.23
N ASP A 208 -2.77 3.44 5.21
CA ASP A 208 -3.15 3.15 6.60
C ASP A 208 -4.67 2.94 6.79
N ARG A 209 -5.48 3.22 5.77
CA ARG A 209 -6.94 3.01 5.75
C ARG A 209 -7.38 1.85 4.88
N ALA A 210 -6.46 1.05 4.35
CA ALA A 210 -6.73 -0.21 3.67
C ALA A 210 -6.59 -1.36 4.68
N ASP A 211 -7.66 -2.13 4.91
CA ASP A 211 -7.71 -3.22 5.91
C ASP A 211 -8.52 -4.40 5.35
N ALA A 212 -7.89 -5.25 4.54
CA ALA A 212 -8.58 -6.38 3.92
C ALA A 212 -8.75 -7.57 4.87
N ASP A 213 -7.74 -7.90 5.67
CA ASP A 213 -7.68 -9.14 6.44
C ASP A 213 -7.16 -8.99 7.89
N GLY A 214 -6.90 -7.76 8.34
CA GLY A 214 -6.44 -7.47 9.70
C GLY A 214 -4.99 -7.88 9.98
N CYS A 215 -4.25 -8.38 9.00
CA CYS A 215 -2.90 -8.91 9.15
C CYS A 215 -1.84 -7.90 8.68
N MET A 216 -1.09 -7.32 9.63
CA MET A 216 -0.01 -6.37 9.32
C MET A 216 1.26 -7.09 8.87
N SER A 217 1.76 -6.75 7.68
CA SER A 217 2.96 -7.35 7.11
C SER A 217 4.26 -7.00 7.87
N THR A 218 5.26 -7.85 7.65
CA THR A 218 6.63 -7.66 8.11
C THR A 218 7.47 -6.77 7.19
N ASN A 219 7.00 -6.51 5.95
CA ASN A 219 7.83 -5.96 4.87
C ASN A 219 7.38 -4.60 4.33
N ASP A 220 6.24 -4.08 4.78
CA ASP A 220 5.66 -2.87 4.20
C ASP A 220 6.64 -1.72 4.11
N THR A 221 6.72 -1.17 2.92
CA THR A 221 7.62 -0.07 2.60
C THR A 221 6.99 0.83 1.56
N VAL A 222 6.87 2.12 1.88
CA VAL A 222 6.49 3.18 0.94
C VAL A 222 7.66 4.15 0.83
N LEU A 223 8.25 4.25 -0.35
CA LEU A 223 9.37 5.16 -0.64
C LEU A 223 8.91 6.24 -1.61
N LEU A 224 9.32 7.47 -1.35
CA LEU A 224 9.13 8.62 -2.24
C LEU A 224 10.49 9.21 -2.58
N LEU A 225 10.80 9.29 -3.88
CA LEU A 225 12.06 9.83 -4.42
C LEU A 225 11.75 11.06 -5.26
N ALA A 226 12.51 12.14 -5.08
CA ALA A 226 12.44 13.34 -5.88
C ALA A 226 13.72 13.57 -6.69
N SER A 227 13.56 13.76 -8.00
CA SER A 227 14.69 14.04 -8.89
C SER A 227 15.00 15.53 -9.04
N GLY A 228 14.03 16.42 -8.79
CA GLY A 228 14.14 17.85 -9.04
C GLY A 228 14.31 18.22 -10.52
N ALA A 229 14.07 17.27 -11.43
CA ALA A 229 14.38 17.44 -12.84
C ALA A 229 13.44 18.40 -13.57
N SER A 230 12.26 18.69 -13.03
CA SER A 230 11.35 19.70 -13.56
C SER A 230 11.85 21.13 -13.28
N GLY A 231 12.65 21.32 -12.23
CA GLY A 231 13.04 22.63 -11.71
C GLY A 231 11.88 23.43 -11.09
N VAL A 232 10.70 22.81 -10.95
CA VAL A 232 9.51 23.44 -10.36
C VAL A 232 9.40 23.03 -8.89
N THR A 233 9.22 24.02 -8.04
CA THR A 233 8.94 23.82 -6.61
C THR A 233 7.47 24.12 -6.35
N PRO A 234 6.58 23.11 -6.33
CA PRO A 234 5.17 23.34 -6.01
C PRO A 234 4.98 23.80 -4.56
N ASP A 235 3.82 24.41 -4.28
CA ASP A 235 3.42 24.65 -2.89
C ASP A 235 3.32 23.32 -2.14
N SER A 236 3.74 23.30 -0.87
CA SER A 236 3.80 22.06 -0.10
C SER A 236 2.42 21.45 0.16
N GLN A 237 1.37 22.28 0.30
CA GLN A 237 0.00 21.80 0.47
C GLN A 237 -0.56 21.24 -0.84
N GLU A 238 -0.29 21.90 -1.97
CA GLU A 238 -0.65 21.39 -3.31
C GLU A 238 -0.01 20.02 -3.55
N PHE A 239 1.30 19.90 -3.31
CA PHE A 239 2.02 18.64 -3.46
C PHE A 239 1.46 17.54 -2.55
N THR A 240 1.21 17.86 -1.27
CA THR A 240 0.64 16.91 -0.30
C THR A 240 -0.74 16.42 -0.73
N THR A 241 -1.59 17.32 -1.23
CA THR A 241 -2.92 16.98 -1.73
C THR A 241 -2.86 16.05 -2.95
N ALA A 242 -1.99 16.39 -3.92
CA ALA A 242 -1.77 15.58 -5.12
C ALA A 242 -1.22 14.18 -4.79
N LEU A 243 -0.21 14.12 -3.90
CA LEU A 243 0.36 12.87 -3.43
C LEU A 243 -0.68 12.02 -2.69
N GLY A 244 -1.50 12.65 -1.84
CA GLY A 244 -2.60 12.00 -1.14
C GLY A 244 -3.61 11.37 -2.10
N GLY A 245 -4.01 12.09 -3.14
CA GLY A 245 -4.91 11.59 -4.19
C GLY A 245 -4.34 10.39 -4.95
N LEU A 246 -3.05 10.45 -5.32
CA LEU A 246 -2.36 9.34 -5.99
C LEU A 246 -2.24 8.11 -5.06
N CYS A 247 -1.89 8.30 -3.80
CA CYS A 247 -1.82 7.21 -2.83
C CYS A 247 -3.20 6.58 -2.55
N GLN A 248 -4.28 7.38 -2.53
CA GLN A 248 -5.65 6.86 -2.42
C GLN A 248 -6.05 6.03 -3.64
N ASP A 249 -5.63 6.44 -4.85
CA ASP A 249 -5.86 5.64 -6.05
C ASP A 249 -5.14 4.29 -5.98
N LEU A 250 -3.85 4.28 -5.63
CA LEU A 250 -3.09 3.03 -5.42
C LEU A 250 -3.71 2.15 -4.32
N ALA A 251 -4.16 2.74 -3.20
CA ALA A 251 -4.81 1.98 -2.12
C ALA A 251 -6.12 1.32 -2.58
N ARG A 252 -6.92 2.01 -3.43
CA ARG A 252 -8.11 1.39 -4.05
C ARG A 252 -7.73 0.26 -4.98
N GLN A 253 -6.67 0.40 -5.80
CA GLN A 253 -6.20 -0.67 -6.67
C GLN A 253 -5.73 -1.90 -5.88
N LEU A 254 -5.09 -1.70 -4.70
CA LEU A 254 -4.71 -2.79 -3.79
C LEU A 254 -5.94 -3.55 -3.28
N ILE A 255 -6.97 -2.85 -2.81
CA ILE A 255 -8.21 -3.45 -2.32
C ILE A 255 -9.01 -4.11 -3.45
N ALA A 256 -9.03 -3.50 -4.64
CA ALA A 256 -9.72 -4.05 -5.81
C ALA A 256 -9.11 -5.37 -6.30
N ASP A 257 -7.84 -5.62 -6.05
CA ASP A 257 -7.11 -6.83 -6.43
C ASP A 257 -6.76 -7.70 -5.21
N ALA A 258 -7.46 -7.52 -4.08
CA ALA A 258 -7.21 -8.33 -2.89
C ALA A 258 -7.65 -9.79 -3.10
N GLU A 259 -6.86 -10.71 -2.53
CA GLU A 259 -7.01 -12.16 -2.68
C GLU A 259 -8.46 -12.63 -2.50
N GLY A 260 -9.00 -13.32 -3.51
CA GLY A 260 -10.31 -13.93 -3.50
C GLY A 260 -11.50 -13.00 -3.27
N SER A 261 -11.32 -11.67 -3.31
CA SER A 261 -12.41 -10.72 -3.01
C SER A 261 -13.45 -10.64 -4.13
N SER A 262 -14.74 -10.59 -3.77
CA SER A 262 -15.82 -10.30 -4.70
C SER A 262 -16.36 -8.88 -4.58
N HIS A 263 -16.14 -8.22 -3.45
CA HIS A 263 -16.58 -6.84 -3.20
C HIS A 263 -15.44 -5.95 -2.68
N GLU A 264 -15.44 -4.71 -3.17
CA GLU A 264 -14.68 -3.58 -2.65
C GLU A 264 -15.59 -2.79 -1.72
N ILE A 265 -15.29 -2.74 -0.44
CA ILE A 265 -16.14 -2.12 0.56
C ILE A 265 -15.50 -0.84 1.06
N ALA A 266 -16.19 0.30 0.93
CA ALA A 266 -15.82 1.56 1.57
C ALA A 266 -16.71 1.75 2.81
N ILE A 267 -16.13 1.71 4.00
CA ILE A 267 -16.78 2.00 5.26
C ILE A 267 -16.48 3.45 5.62
N GLU A 268 -17.42 4.34 5.35
CA GLU A 268 -17.35 5.76 5.69
C GLU A 268 -18.00 5.97 7.05
N VAL A 269 -17.21 6.46 8.00
CA VAL A 269 -17.69 6.84 9.34
C VAL A 269 -17.66 8.36 9.43
N VAL A 270 -18.81 8.95 9.71
CA VAL A 270 -19.02 10.40 9.85
C VAL A 270 -19.56 10.73 11.25
N GLY A 271 -19.66 12.01 11.56
CA GLY A 271 -20.22 12.45 12.85
C GLY A 271 -19.41 11.97 14.07
N ALA A 272 -18.13 11.62 13.91
CA ALA A 272 -17.30 11.11 15.00
C ALA A 272 -16.73 12.26 15.85
N ALA A 273 -16.49 12.02 17.14
CA ALA A 273 -15.86 12.99 18.05
C ALA A 273 -14.39 13.28 17.67
N SER A 274 -13.71 12.33 17.02
CA SER A 274 -12.36 12.50 16.49
C SER A 274 -12.13 11.62 15.26
N VAL A 275 -11.12 11.96 14.44
CA VAL A 275 -10.68 11.10 13.31
C VAL A 275 -10.26 9.72 13.82
N ARG A 276 -9.64 9.64 15.01
CA ARG A 276 -9.27 8.37 15.64
C ARG A 276 -10.49 7.50 15.92
N ASP A 277 -11.59 8.08 16.44
CA ASP A 277 -12.81 7.33 16.72
C ASP A 277 -13.44 6.82 15.42
N ALA A 278 -13.50 7.66 14.38
CA ALA A 278 -13.96 7.26 13.05
C ALA A 278 -13.13 6.10 12.48
N GLU A 279 -11.81 6.18 12.57
CA GLU A 279 -10.93 5.10 12.12
C GLU A 279 -11.07 3.84 12.97
N THR A 280 -11.25 3.96 14.29
CA THR A 280 -11.44 2.82 15.21
C THR A 280 -12.72 2.06 14.86
N VAL A 281 -13.84 2.77 14.72
CA VAL A 281 -15.12 2.19 14.31
C VAL A 281 -15.03 1.54 12.94
N GLY A 282 -14.51 2.25 11.94
CA GLY A 282 -14.39 1.72 10.58
C GLY A 282 -13.54 0.44 10.51
N ARG A 283 -12.43 0.39 11.24
CA ARG A 283 -11.55 -0.80 11.30
C ARG A 283 -12.21 -1.98 12.02
N GLU A 284 -12.93 -1.74 13.10
CA GLU A 284 -13.61 -2.81 13.82
C GLU A 284 -14.68 -3.46 12.95
N VAL A 285 -15.44 -2.67 12.19
CA VAL A 285 -16.40 -3.19 11.20
C VAL A 285 -15.68 -3.92 10.08
N ALA A 286 -14.59 -3.36 9.53
CA ALA A 286 -13.79 -3.97 8.46
C ALA A 286 -13.23 -5.35 8.84
N ARG A 287 -12.89 -5.56 10.13
CA ARG A 287 -12.33 -6.82 10.67
C ARG A 287 -13.38 -7.82 11.14
N SER A 288 -14.65 -7.41 11.17
CA SER A 288 -15.74 -8.30 11.57
C SER A 288 -16.00 -9.37 10.50
N ASN A 289 -15.59 -10.61 10.75
CA ASN A 289 -15.87 -11.74 9.85
C ASN A 289 -17.37 -11.88 9.56
N LEU A 290 -18.23 -11.63 10.56
CA LEU A 290 -19.69 -11.71 10.39
C LEU A 290 -20.20 -10.64 9.42
N PHE A 291 -19.67 -9.41 9.48
CA PHE A 291 -19.99 -8.35 8.53
C PHE A 291 -19.52 -8.72 7.12
N LYS A 292 -18.26 -9.12 6.98
CA LYS A 292 -17.67 -9.48 5.68
C LYS A 292 -18.40 -10.64 5.00
N CYS A 293 -18.79 -11.68 5.77
CA CYS A 293 -19.61 -12.78 5.26
C CYS A 293 -21.03 -12.33 4.87
N ALA A 294 -21.62 -11.34 5.56
CA ALA A 294 -22.94 -10.81 5.18
C ALA A 294 -22.87 -10.12 3.84
N ILE A 295 -21.85 -9.27 3.59
CA ILE A 295 -21.67 -8.62 2.29
C ILE A 295 -21.50 -9.66 1.19
N PHE A 296 -20.64 -10.67 1.39
CA PHE A 296 -20.47 -11.79 0.45
C PHE A 296 -21.80 -12.49 0.12
N GLY A 297 -22.66 -12.67 1.13
CA GLY A 297 -23.98 -13.27 0.99
C GLY A 297 -25.07 -12.35 0.47
N GLY A 298 -24.76 -11.09 0.13
CA GLY A 298 -25.76 -10.10 -0.32
C GLY A 298 -26.72 -9.64 0.79
N ASP A 299 -26.34 -9.77 2.08
CA ASP A 299 -27.14 -9.38 3.25
C ASP A 299 -26.66 -8.03 3.82
N PRO A 300 -27.42 -6.91 3.66
CA PRO A 300 -27.10 -5.63 4.27
C PRO A 300 -27.36 -5.62 5.79
N ASN A 301 -26.56 -6.42 6.52
CA ASN A 301 -26.79 -6.72 7.93
C ASN A 301 -26.28 -5.62 8.86
N TRP A 302 -27.05 -4.57 9.03
CA TRP A 302 -26.72 -3.45 9.92
C TRP A 302 -26.57 -3.88 11.39
N GLY A 303 -27.24 -4.94 11.84
CA GLY A 303 -27.07 -5.48 13.20
C GLY A 303 -25.64 -5.96 13.47
N ARG A 304 -24.96 -6.55 12.47
CA ARG A 304 -23.53 -6.92 12.55
C ARG A 304 -22.63 -5.70 12.56
N VAL A 305 -23.01 -4.62 11.88
CA VAL A 305 -22.30 -3.33 11.94
C VAL A 305 -22.39 -2.75 13.35
N LEU A 306 -23.58 -2.63 13.93
CA LEU A 306 -23.76 -2.12 15.29
C LEU A 306 -23.04 -3.00 16.34
N SER A 307 -23.08 -4.32 16.15
CA SER A 307 -22.36 -5.24 17.05
C SER A 307 -20.84 -5.00 17.03
N ALA A 308 -20.27 -4.66 15.88
CA ALA A 308 -18.85 -4.32 15.75
C ALA A 308 -18.55 -2.93 16.36
N ILE A 309 -19.42 -1.94 16.15
CA ILE A 309 -19.27 -0.60 16.75
C ILE A 309 -19.30 -0.70 18.28
N GLY A 310 -20.20 -1.53 18.82
CA GLY A 310 -20.46 -1.65 20.27
C GLY A 310 -19.31 -2.19 21.11
N VAL A 311 -18.24 -2.73 20.52
CA VAL A 311 -17.04 -3.20 21.24
C VAL A 311 -15.88 -2.20 21.20
N THR A 312 -16.06 -1.05 20.52
CA THR A 312 -15.04 -0.01 20.44
C THR A 312 -15.09 0.92 21.65
N ASP A 313 -14.01 1.67 21.86
CA ASP A 313 -13.89 2.74 22.85
C ASP A 313 -14.24 4.13 22.27
N ALA A 314 -14.78 4.18 21.05
CA ALA A 314 -15.20 5.42 20.40
C ALA A 314 -16.40 6.07 21.13
N VAL A 315 -16.50 7.38 21.03
CA VAL A 315 -17.59 8.15 21.63
C VAL A 315 -18.83 8.08 20.73
N PHE A 316 -19.92 7.51 21.23
CA PHE A 316 -21.23 7.49 20.56
C PHE A 316 -22.35 7.16 21.57
N GLU A 317 -23.62 7.42 21.18
CA GLU A 317 -24.81 6.96 21.89
C GLU A 317 -25.51 5.90 21.02
N ALA A 318 -25.78 4.71 21.58
CA ALA A 318 -26.27 3.57 20.81
C ALA A 318 -27.64 3.80 20.14
N ASP A 319 -28.48 4.61 20.74
CA ASP A 319 -29.82 4.99 20.25
C ASP A 319 -29.79 6.17 19.26
N ARG A 320 -28.59 6.61 18.81
CA ARG A 320 -28.40 7.66 17.83
C ARG A 320 -27.62 7.21 16.59
N LEU A 321 -27.23 5.93 16.53
CA LEU A 321 -26.46 5.41 15.42
C LEU A 321 -27.28 5.24 14.15
N ASP A 322 -26.77 5.73 13.04
CA ASP A 322 -27.34 5.52 11.71
C ASP A 322 -26.42 4.66 10.85
N VAL A 323 -27.00 3.75 10.06
CA VAL A 323 -26.25 2.93 9.08
C VAL A 323 -27.00 2.88 7.75
N SER A 324 -26.25 3.16 6.67
CA SER A 324 -26.75 3.04 5.30
C SER A 324 -25.85 2.11 4.49
N PHE A 325 -26.46 1.35 3.55
CA PHE A 325 -25.75 0.59 2.52
C PHE A 325 -26.18 1.11 1.15
N ASN A 326 -25.20 1.50 0.34
CA ASN A 326 -25.42 2.03 -1.02
C ASN A 326 -26.51 3.12 -1.08
N GLY A 327 -26.56 3.98 -0.05
CA GLY A 327 -27.50 5.10 0.05
C GLY A 327 -28.86 4.78 0.69
N VAL A 328 -29.15 3.52 1.03
CA VAL A 328 -30.38 3.14 1.74
C VAL A 328 -30.10 3.09 3.24
N GLN A 329 -30.79 3.91 4.03
CA GLN A 329 -30.62 4.00 5.48
C GLN A 329 -31.39 2.90 6.20
N VAL A 330 -30.76 1.74 6.38
CA VAL A 330 -31.37 0.54 6.97
C VAL A 330 -31.41 0.54 8.51
N CYS A 331 -30.61 1.42 9.14
CA CYS A 331 -30.66 1.68 10.57
C CYS A 331 -30.80 3.17 10.81
N ARG A 332 -31.73 3.57 11.67
CA ARG A 332 -31.96 4.95 12.09
C ARG A 332 -32.14 5.01 13.60
N ASP A 333 -31.43 5.96 14.25
CA ASP A 333 -31.47 6.14 15.70
C ASP A 333 -31.32 4.80 16.47
N GLY A 334 -30.35 3.97 16.08
CA GLY A 334 -30.10 2.64 16.66
C GLY A 334 -31.19 1.58 16.41
N GLY A 335 -32.25 1.93 15.66
CA GLY A 335 -33.41 1.08 15.38
C GLY A 335 -33.55 0.76 13.88
N ILE A 336 -34.71 0.18 13.53
CA ILE A 336 -35.06 -0.20 12.15
C ILE A 336 -35.29 1.07 11.31
N GLY A 337 -34.57 1.19 10.21
CA GLY A 337 -34.71 2.22 9.20
C GLY A 337 -35.57 1.77 8.01
N GLU A 338 -35.09 2.04 6.80
CA GLU A 338 -35.74 1.62 5.55
C GLU A 338 -35.67 0.11 5.35
N PRO A 339 -36.60 -0.47 4.55
CA PRO A 339 -36.57 -1.88 4.23
C PRO A 339 -35.25 -2.30 3.58
N ARG A 340 -34.58 -3.31 4.11
CA ARG A 340 -33.28 -3.82 3.61
C ARG A 340 -33.35 -4.38 2.19
N GLU A 341 -34.55 -4.76 1.73
CA GLU A 341 -34.82 -5.25 0.38
C GLU A 341 -34.60 -4.18 -0.69
N LEU A 342 -34.52 -2.91 -0.30
CA LEU A 342 -34.17 -1.79 -1.19
C LEU A 342 -32.69 -1.69 -1.48
N VAL A 343 -31.83 -2.38 -0.69
CA VAL A 343 -30.37 -2.35 -0.86
C VAL A 343 -29.97 -3.30 -1.98
N ASP A 344 -29.26 -2.79 -2.96
CA ASP A 344 -28.62 -3.59 -4.01
C ASP A 344 -27.14 -3.77 -3.70
N LEU A 345 -26.71 -5.00 -3.41
CA LEU A 345 -25.32 -5.44 -3.19
C LEU A 345 -24.80 -6.29 -4.34
N SER A 346 -25.44 -6.34 -5.50
CA SER A 346 -25.00 -7.14 -6.65
C SER A 346 -23.76 -6.57 -7.35
N GLY A 347 -23.49 -5.28 -7.16
CA GLY A 347 -22.33 -4.61 -7.73
C GLY A 347 -21.05 -4.87 -6.93
N ARG A 348 -19.89 -4.84 -7.61
CA ARG A 348 -18.59 -5.04 -6.94
C ARG A 348 -18.29 -4.00 -5.84
N ARG A 349 -18.77 -2.76 -5.97
CA ARG A 349 -18.55 -1.70 -5.00
C ARG A 349 -19.70 -1.61 -4.01
N VAL A 350 -19.35 -1.63 -2.72
CA VAL A 350 -20.29 -1.46 -1.61
C VAL A 350 -19.86 -0.26 -0.78
N HIS A 351 -20.76 0.67 -0.56
CA HIS A 351 -20.59 1.81 0.32
C HIS A 351 -21.40 1.61 1.59
N VAL A 352 -20.76 1.64 2.73
CA VAL A 352 -21.37 1.60 4.06
C VAL A 352 -21.14 2.93 4.73
N LEU A 353 -22.19 3.69 4.99
CA LEU A 353 -22.14 4.95 5.73
C LEU A 353 -22.60 4.70 7.17
N ILE A 354 -21.78 5.10 8.13
CA ILE A 354 -22.07 5.04 9.57
C ILE A 354 -22.00 6.46 10.11
N ASP A 355 -23.09 6.98 10.70
CA ASP A 355 -23.10 8.26 11.40
C ASP A 355 -23.17 8.03 12.91
N LEU A 356 -22.18 8.56 13.64
CA LEU A 356 -22.08 8.41 15.09
C LEU A 356 -22.78 9.55 15.84
N HIS A 357 -23.15 10.64 15.18
CA HIS A 357 -23.75 11.85 15.76
C HIS A 357 -23.03 12.38 17.03
N ALA A 358 -21.71 12.25 17.09
CA ALA A 358 -20.88 12.60 18.25
C ALA A 358 -19.91 13.75 17.98
N GLY A 359 -19.84 14.29 16.73
CA GLY A 359 -18.96 15.37 16.32
C GLY A 359 -18.97 15.61 14.83
N ASP A 360 -17.86 16.17 14.29
CA ASP A 360 -17.73 16.53 12.88
C ASP A 360 -16.59 15.78 12.16
N ALA A 361 -15.90 14.89 12.87
CA ALA A 361 -14.78 14.14 12.27
C ALA A 361 -15.28 12.95 11.43
N ALA A 362 -14.49 12.63 10.41
CA ALA A 362 -14.80 11.52 9.50
C ALA A 362 -13.55 10.75 9.07
N ALA A 363 -13.73 9.49 8.71
CA ALA A 363 -12.73 8.66 8.04
C ALA A 363 -13.40 7.57 7.21
N THR A 364 -12.72 7.16 6.13
CA THR A 364 -13.15 6.01 5.32
C THR A 364 -12.13 4.89 5.42
N ILE A 365 -12.56 3.68 5.76
CA ILE A 365 -11.75 2.46 5.74
C ILE A 365 -12.14 1.64 4.52
N LEU A 366 -11.13 1.21 3.76
CA LEU A 366 -11.32 0.34 2.61
C LEU A 366 -11.08 -1.10 3.03
N THR A 367 -11.99 -2.00 2.67
CA THR A 367 -11.90 -3.43 2.98
C THR A 367 -12.52 -4.28 1.87
N THR A 368 -12.55 -5.59 2.09
CA THR A 368 -13.15 -6.58 1.19
C THR A 368 -14.16 -7.43 1.94
N ASP A 369 -14.97 -8.17 1.22
CA ASP A 369 -15.77 -9.26 1.79
C ASP A 369 -14.89 -10.49 2.16
N LEU A 370 -15.49 -11.47 2.83
CA LEU A 370 -14.87 -12.75 3.14
C LEU A 370 -15.55 -13.85 2.33
N THR A 371 -14.82 -14.38 1.35
CA THR A 371 -15.33 -15.31 0.33
C THR A 371 -14.77 -16.73 0.52
N TYR A 372 -15.31 -17.70 -0.19
CA TYR A 372 -14.73 -19.05 -0.28
C TYR A 372 -13.39 -19.04 -1.00
N GLU A 373 -13.21 -18.17 -2.01
CA GLU A 373 -11.95 -18.08 -2.76
C GLU A 373 -10.83 -17.52 -1.89
N TYR A 374 -11.10 -16.53 -1.01
CA TYR A 374 -10.12 -16.06 -0.03
C TYR A 374 -9.60 -17.21 0.85
N VAL A 375 -10.52 -18.04 1.37
CA VAL A 375 -10.13 -19.19 2.20
C VAL A 375 -9.33 -20.20 1.40
N LYS A 376 -9.73 -20.49 0.16
CA LYS A 376 -9.04 -21.43 -0.73
C LYS A 376 -7.64 -20.96 -1.09
N GLU A 377 -7.49 -19.71 -1.55
CA GLU A 377 -6.19 -19.14 -1.91
C GLU A 377 -5.21 -19.19 -0.73
N ASN A 378 -5.66 -18.81 0.47
CA ASN A 378 -4.81 -18.81 1.66
C ASN A 378 -4.59 -20.19 2.29
N ALA A 379 -5.42 -21.20 1.98
CA ALA A 379 -5.22 -22.58 2.43
C ALA A 379 -4.31 -23.38 1.48
N GLU A 380 -4.28 -23.05 0.20
CA GLU A 380 -3.50 -23.76 -0.83
C GLU A 380 -2.14 -23.10 -1.09
N TYR A 381 -1.99 -21.82 -0.81
CA TYR A 381 -0.74 -21.07 -0.98
C TYR A 381 -0.02 -20.88 0.36
N SER A 382 1.26 -21.29 0.39
CA SER A 382 2.14 -20.99 1.53
C SER A 382 2.91 -19.71 1.25
N SER A 383 2.61 -18.66 1.98
CA SER A 383 3.33 -17.38 1.93
C SER A 383 4.42 -17.30 3.00
#